data_a6889c7b479187499cd4b18daf6fff58
#
_entry.id   a6889c7b479187499cd4b18daf6fff58
#
_cell.length_a   1.000
_cell.length_b   1.000
_cell.length_c   1.000
_cell.angle_alpha   90.00
_cell.angle_beta   90.00
_cell.angle_gamma   90.00
#
_symmetry.space_group_name_H-M   'P 1'
#
loop_
_entity.id
_entity.type
_entity.pdbx_description
1 polymer ?
#
loop_
_entity_poly.entity_id
_entity_poly.type
_entity_poly.pdbx_seq_one_letter_code
_entity_poly.pdbx_strand_id
1 'polypeptide(L)'
;MMPATTEILADQQVKPRRVRRHWLPALVLLPFVLLMILFQLAPMVWVLVGSVQTPDGWGLDHYREILSSPFYLQSFGNSLRIAGIASLAGLAIGTLGAAALRHSGERVKRLLLAFVTMTGNFSGVPLAFAFIIVLGINGAVTLLLKSWGLIDGFNLYSGSGLILIYTYFQIPLALLLLYPAFDALQDEWPQAAALLGASKGQYVWHVALPVLTPALLGTLIILFANAVGAYAS
;
A
#
# COMPACT_ATOMS: atom_id res chain seq x y z
N MET A 1 43.64 -58.54 -26.11
CA MET A 1 43.10 -57.76 -27.23
C MET A 1 42.10 -56.74 -26.59
N MET A 2 42.63 -55.61 -26.19
CA MET A 2 41.87 -54.47 -25.65
C MET A 2 42.40 -53.22 -26.35
N PRO A 3 41.59 -52.52 -27.12
CA PRO A 3 41.59 -51.08 -27.03
C PRO A 3 40.19 -50.51 -27.37
N ALA A 4 39.45 -50.03 -26.37
CA ALA A 4 38.21 -49.27 -26.60
C ALA A 4 37.88 -48.27 -25.49
N THR A 5 38.84 -47.98 -24.59
CA THR A 5 38.59 -47.08 -23.45
C THR A 5 39.20 -45.68 -23.57
N THR A 6 39.93 -45.42 -24.66
CA THR A 6 40.64 -44.12 -24.81
C THR A 6 39.91 -43.07 -25.67
N GLU A 7 38.78 -43.45 -26.32
CA GLU A 7 38.03 -42.54 -27.20
C GLU A 7 36.87 -41.81 -26.53
N ILE A 8 36.46 -42.21 -25.33
CA ILE A 8 35.30 -41.62 -24.63
C ILE A 8 35.65 -40.30 -23.87
N LEU A 9 36.95 -40.02 -23.67
CA LEU A 9 37.38 -38.85 -22.90
C LEU A 9 37.71 -37.59 -23.75
N ALA A 10 37.65 -37.69 -25.05
CA ALA A 10 38.01 -36.55 -25.94
C ALA A 10 36.88 -35.63 -26.35
N ASP A 11 35.61 -35.91 -25.98
CA ASP A 11 34.46 -35.07 -26.45
C ASP A 11 33.78 -34.24 -25.35
N GLN A 12 34.50 -33.99 -24.26
CA GLN A 12 34.09 -32.89 -23.37
C GLN A 12 34.76 -31.58 -23.80
N GLN A 13 34.43 -31.11 -24.98
CA GLN A 13 34.71 -29.72 -25.35
C GLN A 13 33.91 -28.82 -24.39
N VAL A 14 34.60 -28.27 -23.41
CA VAL A 14 34.13 -27.18 -22.56
C VAL A 14 33.78 -26.02 -23.50
N LYS A 15 32.47 -25.90 -23.84
CA LYS A 15 31.97 -24.75 -24.58
C LYS A 15 32.42 -23.49 -23.87
N PRO A 16 33.10 -22.55 -24.50
CA PRO A 16 33.53 -21.32 -23.87
C PRO A 16 32.30 -20.63 -23.32
N ARG A 17 32.27 -20.41 -22.00
CA ARG A 17 31.25 -19.58 -21.33
C ARG A 17 31.26 -18.24 -22.03
N ARG A 18 30.25 -17.99 -22.91
CA ARG A 18 30.04 -16.68 -23.49
C ARG A 18 29.94 -15.70 -22.32
N VAL A 19 30.96 -14.85 -22.18
CA VAL A 19 30.92 -13.69 -21.27
C VAL A 19 29.71 -12.88 -21.70
N ARG A 20 28.59 -13.06 -21.00
CA ARG A 20 27.38 -12.29 -21.25
C ARG A 20 27.78 -10.82 -21.04
N ARG A 21 27.69 -10.05 -22.09
CA ARG A 21 27.93 -8.62 -22.16
C ARG A 21 26.93 -7.95 -21.19
N HIS A 22 27.32 -7.81 -19.90
CA HIS A 22 26.48 -7.35 -18.78
C HIS A 22 26.02 -5.88 -18.93
N TRP A 23 26.52 -5.17 -19.91
CA TRP A 23 26.17 -3.78 -20.18
C TRP A 23 24.98 -3.59 -21.13
N LEU A 24 24.57 -4.59 -21.92
CA LEU A 24 23.36 -4.49 -22.72
C LEU A 24 22.08 -4.27 -21.86
N PRO A 25 21.85 -5.04 -20.75
CA PRO A 25 20.74 -4.75 -19.85
C PRO A 25 20.84 -3.37 -19.19
N ALA A 26 22.07 -2.93 -18.84
CA ALA A 26 22.30 -1.62 -18.27
C ALA A 26 21.97 -0.49 -19.26
N LEU A 27 22.31 -0.66 -20.54
CA LEU A 27 21.97 0.31 -21.59
C LEU A 27 20.47 0.42 -21.83
N VAL A 28 19.73 -0.69 -21.75
CA VAL A 28 18.27 -0.71 -21.88
C VAL A 28 17.59 -0.03 -20.66
N LEU A 29 18.19 -0.17 -19.47
CA LEU A 29 17.69 0.48 -18.25
C LEU A 29 18.07 1.97 -18.15
N LEU A 30 19.06 2.42 -18.90
CA LEU A 30 19.59 3.78 -18.83
C LEU A 30 18.53 4.86 -19.01
N PRO A 31 17.64 4.83 -20.01
CA PRO A 31 16.59 5.84 -20.18
C PRO A 31 15.63 5.87 -18.98
N PHE A 32 15.27 4.71 -18.43
CA PHE A 32 14.42 4.64 -17.24
C PHE A 32 15.12 5.26 -16.02
N VAL A 33 16.38 4.90 -15.77
CA VAL A 33 17.18 5.44 -14.66
C VAL A 33 17.35 6.95 -14.80
N LEU A 34 17.59 7.43 -16.03
CA LEU A 34 17.76 8.85 -16.31
C LEU A 34 16.47 9.64 -16.04
N LEU A 35 15.33 9.12 -16.47
CA LEU A 35 14.04 9.71 -16.15
C LEU A 35 13.77 9.70 -14.63
N MET A 36 14.10 8.63 -13.96
CA MET A 36 13.96 8.52 -12.50
C MET A 36 14.84 9.54 -11.77
N ILE A 37 16.09 9.71 -12.18
CA ILE A 37 16.99 10.72 -11.63
C ILE A 37 16.43 12.12 -11.89
N LEU A 38 16.04 12.42 -13.12
CA LEU A 38 15.60 13.76 -13.51
C LEU A 38 14.28 14.17 -12.85
N PHE A 39 13.28 13.29 -12.84
CA PHE A 39 11.92 13.63 -12.38
C PHE A 39 11.65 13.24 -10.93
N GLN A 40 12.38 12.31 -10.35
CA GLN A 40 12.20 11.89 -8.96
C GLN A 40 13.30 12.43 -8.04
N LEU A 41 14.57 12.20 -8.37
CA LEU A 41 15.67 12.56 -7.46
C LEU A 41 16.03 14.04 -7.54
N ALA A 42 16.06 14.65 -8.72
CA ALA A 42 16.41 16.05 -8.86
C ALA A 42 15.50 17.01 -8.07
N PRO A 43 14.15 16.88 -8.13
CA PRO A 43 13.25 17.67 -7.29
C PRO A 43 13.46 17.42 -5.79
N MET A 44 13.72 16.17 -5.37
CA MET A 44 13.99 15.86 -3.96
C MET A 44 15.27 16.54 -3.47
N VAL A 45 16.34 16.49 -4.26
CA VAL A 45 17.59 17.18 -3.94
C VAL A 45 17.37 18.70 -3.89
N TRP A 46 16.60 19.24 -4.83
CA TRP A 46 16.26 20.67 -4.84
C TRP A 46 15.50 21.10 -3.57
N VAL A 47 14.52 20.33 -3.15
CA VAL A 47 13.78 20.57 -1.90
C VAL A 47 14.70 20.47 -0.69
N LEU A 48 15.58 19.48 -0.63
CA LEU A 48 16.56 19.33 0.46
C LEU A 48 17.53 20.52 0.52
N VAL A 49 18.05 20.95 -0.61
CA VAL A 49 18.91 22.14 -0.68
C VAL A 49 18.15 23.40 -0.27
N GLY A 50 16.94 23.61 -0.80
CA GLY A 50 16.10 24.74 -0.46
C GLY A 50 15.68 24.78 1.02
N SER A 51 15.55 23.61 1.67
CA SER A 51 15.17 23.54 3.09
C SER A 51 16.22 24.08 4.06
N VAL A 52 17.51 24.12 3.62
CA VAL A 52 18.62 24.66 4.42
C VAL A 52 19.14 25.98 3.88
N GLN A 53 18.57 26.49 2.78
CA GLN A 53 18.95 27.77 2.18
C GLN A 53 18.07 28.88 2.77
N THR A 54 18.71 29.83 3.48
CA THR A 54 18.06 30.99 4.10
C THR A 54 18.50 32.27 3.40
N PRO A 55 17.82 33.41 3.55
CA PRO A 55 18.22 34.70 2.98
C PRO A 55 19.64 35.12 3.38
N ASP A 56 20.08 34.72 4.57
CA ASP A 56 21.39 35.06 5.14
C ASP A 56 22.48 34.02 4.84
N GLY A 57 22.16 32.97 4.04
CA GLY A 57 23.07 31.88 3.69
C GLY A 57 22.52 30.49 3.98
N TRP A 58 23.36 29.60 4.50
CA TRP A 58 22.95 28.24 4.88
C TRP A 58 22.60 28.18 6.35
N GLY A 59 21.38 27.74 6.68
CA GLY A 59 20.90 27.68 8.06
C GLY A 59 19.78 26.66 8.28
N LEU A 60 19.37 26.50 9.52
CA LEU A 60 18.27 25.63 9.94
C LEU A 60 17.06 26.45 10.42
N ASP A 61 16.94 27.71 10.00
CA ASP A 61 15.91 28.64 10.50
C ASP A 61 14.52 28.15 10.14
N HIS A 62 14.32 27.63 8.94
CA HIS A 62 13.04 27.01 8.54
C HIS A 62 12.65 25.85 9.45
N TYR A 63 13.61 24.99 9.84
CA TYR A 63 13.33 23.87 10.76
C TYR A 63 13.00 24.39 12.16
N ARG A 64 13.72 25.41 12.62
CA ARG A 64 13.45 26.04 13.92
C ARG A 64 12.07 26.68 13.95
N GLU A 65 11.69 27.39 12.90
CA GLU A 65 10.34 27.98 12.76
C GLU A 65 9.26 26.92 12.80
N ILE A 66 9.39 25.84 12.02
CA ILE A 66 8.43 24.72 12.00
C ILE A 66 8.29 24.09 13.38
N LEU A 67 9.41 23.80 14.06
CA LEU A 67 9.42 23.12 15.36
C LEU A 67 8.98 24.04 16.51
N SER A 68 9.08 25.36 16.38
CA SER A 68 8.65 26.31 17.38
C SER A 68 7.21 26.82 17.19
N SER A 69 6.65 26.66 16.01
CA SER A 69 5.30 27.15 15.68
C SER A 69 4.21 26.14 16.07
N PRO A 70 3.30 26.50 16.98
CA PRO A 70 2.17 25.65 17.34
C PRO A 70 1.30 25.26 16.16
N PHE A 71 1.19 26.11 15.15
CA PHE A 71 0.43 25.86 13.93
C PHE A 71 0.96 24.65 13.15
N TYR A 72 2.27 24.61 12.91
CA TYR A 72 2.88 23.49 12.18
C TYR A 72 2.84 22.20 12.99
N LEU A 73 3.12 22.26 14.30
CA LEU A 73 3.07 21.10 15.17
C LEU A 73 1.66 20.50 15.25
N GLN A 74 0.63 21.35 15.35
CA GLN A 74 -0.76 20.92 15.32
C GLN A 74 -1.14 20.30 13.98
N SER A 75 -0.69 20.88 12.86
CA SER A 75 -0.94 20.36 11.51
C SER A 75 -0.29 18.98 11.32
N PHE A 76 0.96 18.80 11.75
CA PHE A 76 1.62 17.49 11.76
C PHE A 76 0.87 16.47 12.64
N GLY A 77 0.50 16.86 13.86
CA GLY A 77 -0.25 16.01 14.76
C GLY A 77 -1.59 15.55 14.16
N ASN A 78 -2.33 16.46 13.55
CA ASN A 78 -3.59 16.15 12.88
C ASN A 78 -3.38 15.21 11.68
N SER A 79 -2.38 15.46 10.84
CA SER A 79 -2.06 14.61 9.69
C SER A 79 -1.69 13.19 10.12
N LEU A 80 -0.82 13.04 11.12
CA LEU A 80 -0.44 11.73 11.66
C LEU A 80 -1.63 11.00 12.29
N ARG A 81 -2.51 11.73 13.00
CA ARG A 81 -3.72 11.15 13.59
C ARG A 81 -4.69 10.65 12.52
N ILE A 82 -4.96 11.47 11.51
CA ILE A 82 -5.85 11.09 10.39
C ILE A 82 -5.27 9.88 9.65
N ALA A 83 -3.98 9.94 9.28
CA ALA A 83 -3.30 8.85 8.60
C ALA A 83 -3.31 7.55 9.43
N GLY A 84 -3.04 7.64 10.73
CA GLY A 84 -3.04 6.48 11.63
C GLY A 84 -4.41 5.82 11.74
N ILE A 85 -5.45 6.60 12.01
CA ILE A 85 -6.82 6.08 12.14
C ILE A 85 -7.31 5.50 10.80
N ALA A 86 -7.11 6.21 9.69
CA ALA A 86 -7.54 5.75 8.38
C ALA A 86 -6.81 4.47 7.95
N SER A 87 -5.51 4.37 8.23
CA SER A 87 -4.72 3.17 7.91
C SER A 87 -5.13 1.96 8.73
N LEU A 88 -5.39 2.14 10.02
CA LEU A 88 -5.90 1.06 10.87
C LEU A 88 -7.30 0.62 10.45
N ALA A 89 -8.19 1.56 10.15
CA ALA A 89 -9.54 1.25 9.67
C ALA A 89 -9.48 0.55 8.29
N GLY A 90 -8.68 1.07 7.36
CA GLY A 90 -8.47 0.47 6.04
C GLY A 90 -7.87 -0.93 6.14
N LEU A 91 -6.87 -1.13 7.01
CA LEU A 91 -6.29 -2.45 7.30
C LEU A 91 -7.34 -3.42 7.84
N ALA A 92 -8.13 -3.01 8.83
CA ALA A 92 -9.15 -3.86 9.42
C ALA A 92 -10.19 -4.30 8.38
N ILE A 93 -10.73 -3.35 7.59
CA ILE A 93 -11.71 -3.63 6.54
C ILE A 93 -11.08 -4.49 5.44
N GLY A 94 -9.85 -4.16 4.99
CA GLY A 94 -9.11 -4.92 3.98
C GLY A 94 -8.81 -6.35 4.44
N THR A 95 -8.47 -6.54 5.71
CA THR A 95 -8.24 -7.86 6.32
C THR A 95 -9.52 -8.72 6.29
N LEU A 96 -10.66 -8.14 6.70
CA LEU A 96 -11.96 -8.82 6.63
C LEU A 96 -12.34 -9.13 5.18
N GLY A 97 -12.10 -8.18 4.26
CA GLY A 97 -12.32 -8.38 2.83
C GLY A 97 -11.46 -9.50 2.24
N ALA A 98 -10.16 -9.53 2.55
CA ALA A 98 -9.25 -10.58 2.09
C ALA A 98 -9.62 -11.97 2.65
N ALA A 99 -10.00 -12.02 3.94
CA ALA A 99 -10.48 -13.25 4.57
C ALA A 99 -11.78 -13.76 3.93
N ALA A 100 -12.73 -12.89 3.65
CA ALA A 100 -13.98 -13.23 2.98
C ALA A 100 -13.73 -13.68 1.53
N LEU A 101 -12.83 -12.99 0.83
CA LEU A 101 -12.49 -13.28 -0.55
C LEU A 101 -11.85 -14.67 -0.72
N ARG A 102 -11.02 -15.07 0.24
CA ARG A 102 -10.41 -16.42 0.26
C ARG A 102 -11.46 -17.53 0.16
N HIS A 103 -12.58 -17.38 0.85
CA HIS A 103 -13.67 -18.39 0.88
C HIS A 103 -14.70 -18.21 -0.24
N SER A 104 -14.49 -17.24 -1.12
CA SER A 104 -15.41 -16.94 -2.23
C SER A 104 -15.08 -17.79 -3.47
N GLY A 105 -16.09 -18.05 -4.31
CA GLY A 105 -15.88 -18.75 -5.57
C GLY A 105 -15.06 -17.93 -6.58
N GLU A 106 -14.36 -18.59 -7.49
CA GLU A 106 -13.42 -18.00 -8.45
C GLU A 106 -14.01 -16.86 -9.32
N ARG A 107 -15.31 -16.91 -9.63
CA ARG A 107 -15.98 -15.81 -10.37
C ARG A 107 -16.07 -14.55 -9.53
N VAL A 108 -16.45 -14.70 -8.24
CA VAL A 108 -16.57 -13.58 -7.29
C VAL A 108 -15.19 -12.99 -7.01
N LYS A 109 -14.18 -13.82 -6.77
CA LYS A 109 -12.78 -13.38 -6.60
C LYS A 109 -12.33 -12.51 -7.77
N ARG A 110 -12.45 -13.00 -9.00
CA ARG A 110 -12.04 -12.24 -10.20
C ARG A 110 -12.77 -10.93 -10.36
N LEU A 111 -14.08 -10.90 -10.16
CA LEU A 111 -14.89 -9.69 -10.28
C LEU A 111 -14.52 -8.67 -9.20
N LEU A 112 -14.40 -9.10 -7.94
CA LEU A 112 -14.04 -8.22 -6.83
C LEU A 112 -12.61 -7.68 -6.97
N LEU A 113 -11.64 -8.53 -7.34
CA LEU A 113 -10.26 -8.07 -7.55
C LEU A 113 -10.17 -7.07 -8.74
N ALA A 114 -10.89 -7.32 -9.82
CA ALA A 114 -10.97 -6.38 -10.94
C ALA A 114 -11.58 -5.05 -10.53
N PHE A 115 -12.70 -5.09 -9.76
CA PHE A 115 -13.36 -3.89 -9.24
C PHE A 115 -12.45 -3.12 -8.27
N VAL A 116 -11.81 -3.82 -7.35
CA VAL A 116 -10.88 -3.23 -6.36
C VAL A 116 -9.65 -2.62 -7.05
N THR A 117 -9.12 -3.29 -8.07
CA THR A 117 -8.01 -2.73 -8.88
C THR A 117 -8.45 -1.48 -9.62
N MET A 118 -9.65 -1.47 -10.19
CA MET A 118 -10.22 -0.30 -10.86
C MET A 118 -10.39 0.87 -9.88
N THR A 119 -11.01 0.62 -8.71
CA THR A 119 -11.23 1.66 -7.68
C THR A 119 -9.93 2.16 -7.07
N GLY A 120 -8.95 1.28 -6.87
CA GLY A 120 -7.62 1.65 -6.36
C GLY A 120 -6.83 2.57 -7.30
N ASN A 121 -7.09 2.52 -8.61
CA ASN A 121 -6.53 3.43 -9.60
C ASN A 121 -7.33 4.74 -9.77
N PHE A 122 -8.53 4.80 -9.20
CA PHE A 122 -9.36 6.00 -9.24
C PHE A 122 -9.04 6.87 -8.02
N SER A 123 -8.04 7.73 -8.16
CA SER A 123 -7.49 8.55 -7.08
C SER A 123 -7.31 10.01 -7.51
N GLY A 124 -6.96 10.87 -6.56
CA GLY A 124 -6.66 12.28 -6.82
C GLY A 124 -7.90 13.15 -7.00
N VAL A 125 -7.72 14.25 -7.72
CA VAL A 125 -8.72 15.30 -7.90
C VAL A 125 -10.10 14.81 -8.38
N PRO A 126 -10.22 13.91 -9.38
CA PRO A 126 -11.53 13.43 -9.83
C PRO A 126 -12.33 12.73 -8.72
N LEU A 127 -11.66 11.97 -7.87
CA LEU A 127 -12.33 11.28 -6.78
C LEU A 127 -12.69 12.23 -5.64
N ALA A 128 -11.84 13.23 -5.35
CA ALA A 128 -12.18 14.29 -4.40
C ALA A 128 -13.47 15.02 -4.80
N PHE A 129 -13.62 15.36 -6.08
CA PHE A 129 -14.87 15.94 -6.60
C PHE A 129 -16.07 14.98 -6.46
N ALA A 130 -15.89 13.69 -6.73
CA ALA A 130 -16.95 12.72 -6.54
C ALA A 130 -17.42 12.68 -5.06
N PHE A 131 -16.48 12.71 -4.11
CA PHE A 131 -16.83 12.79 -2.68
C PHE A 131 -17.55 14.11 -2.32
N ILE A 132 -17.14 15.24 -2.89
CA ILE A 132 -17.82 16.52 -2.67
C ILE A 132 -19.26 16.46 -3.18
N ILE A 133 -19.49 15.90 -4.36
CA ILE A 133 -20.84 15.76 -4.94
C ILE A 133 -21.70 14.80 -4.13
N VAL A 134 -21.13 13.72 -3.63
CA VAL A 134 -21.90 12.66 -2.93
C VAL A 134 -22.06 12.95 -1.45
N LEU A 135 -20.99 13.37 -0.77
CA LEU A 135 -20.90 13.52 0.69
C LEU A 135 -20.61 14.95 1.16
N GLY A 136 -20.52 15.92 0.26
CA GLY A 136 -20.35 17.31 0.64
C GLY A 136 -21.53 17.85 1.45
N ILE A 137 -21.47 19.08 1.93
CA ILE A 137 -22.52 19.72 2.77
C ILE A 137 -23.90 19.64 2.08
N ASN A 138 -23.93 19.82 0.75
CA ASN A 138 -25.12 19.69 -0.09
C ASN A 138 -25.05 18.41 -0.96
N GLY A 139 -24.29 17.43 -0.55
CA GLY A 139 -24.11 16.19 -1.29
C GLY A 139 -25.38 15.34 -1.28
N ALA A 140 -25.59 14.57 -2.36
CA ALA A 140 -26.81 13.78 -2.53
C ALA A 140 -27.07 12.81 -1.37
N VAL A 141 -26.04 12.09 -0.91
CA VAL A 141 -26.16 11.16 0.22
C VAL A 141 -26.31 11.91 1.54
N THR A 142 -25.61 13.02 1.73
CA THR A 142 -25.73 13.86 2.94
C THR A 142 -27.16 14.37 3.10
N LEU A 143 -27.76 14.90 2.04
CA LEU A 143 -29.15 15.37 2.06
C LEU A 143 -30.16 14.23 2.30
N LEU A 144 -29.90 13.07 1.72
CA LEU A 144 -30.75 11.89 1.93
C LEU A 144 -30.69 11.42 3.40
N LEU A 145 -29.49 11.28 3.97
CA LEU A 145 -29.32 10.90 5.38
C LEU A 145 -29.91 11.93 6.35
N LYS A 146 -29.82 13.21 5.99
CA LYS A 146 -30.45 14.30 6.74
C LYS A 146 -31.97 14.25 6.66
N SER A 147 -32.55 13.96 5.49
CA SER A 147 -34.00 13.80 5.34
C SER A 147 -34.56 12.61 6.12
N TRP A 148 -33.74 11.59 6.36
CA TRP A 148 -34.11 10.44 7.20
C TRP A 148 -33.85 10.68 8.70
N GLY A 149 -33.32 11.84 9.08
CA GLY A 149 -33.02 12.16 10.48
C GLY A 149 -31.84 11.35 11.07
N LEU A 150 -31.01 10.75 10.21
CA LEU A 150 -29.86 9.93 10.64
C LEU A 150 -28.64 10.79 10.99
N ILE A 151 -28.56 12.01 10.43
CA ILE A 151 -27.48 12.97 10.70
C ILE A 151 -28.07 14.38 10.71
N ASP A 152 -27.55 15.26 11.59
CA ASP A 152 -27.93 16.67 11.61
C ASP A 152 -27.15 17.48 10.59
N GLY A 153 -25.95 17.03 10.23
CA GLY A 153 -25.05 17.60 9.21
C GLY A 153 -23.75 16.83 9.14
N PHE A 154 -23.16 16.79 7.97
CA PHE A 154 -21.87 16.18 7.74
C PHE A 154 -20.94 17.18 7.06
N ASN A 155 -19.78 17.40 7.64
CA ASN A 155 -18.74 18.23 7.05
C ASN A 155 -17.60 17.35 6.56
N LEU A 156 -17.48 17.22 5.24
CA LEU A 156 -16.44 16.45 4.57
C LEU A 156 -15.03 16.93 4.92
N TYR A 157 -14.86 18.22 5.18
CA TYR A 157 -13.59 18.86 5.54
C TYR A 157 -13.28 18.80 7.04
N SER A 158 -14.15 18.18 7.83
CA SER A 158 -13.85 17.90 9.24
C SER A 158 -12.84 16.74 9.37
N GLY A 159 -12.21 16.61 10.53
CA GLY A 159 -11.30 15.48 10.78
C GLY A 159 -11.96 14.11 10.59
N SER A 160 -13.26 13.97 10.93
CA SER A 160 -14.03 12.75 10.69
C SER A 160 -14.32 12.53 9.20
N GLY A 161 -14.64 13.58 8.45
CA GLY A 161 -14.83 13.52 7.00
C GLY A 161 -13.56 13.07 6.28
N LEU A 162 -12.44 13.66 6.64
CA LEU A 162 -11.14 13.30 6.08
C LEU A 162 -10.76 11.84 6.43
N ILE A 163 -10.97 11.39 7.68
CA ILE A 163 -10.73 10.00 8.05
C ILE A 163 -11.57 9.05 7.19
N LEU A 164 -12.83 9.36 6.92
CA LEU A 164 -13.71 8.56 6.09
C LEU A 164 -13.18 8.45 4.66
N ILE A 165 -12.78 9.57 4.04
CA ILE A 165 -12.22 9.60 2.69
C ILE A 165 -10.92 8.79 2.63
N TYR A 166 -10.00 9.06 3.55
CA TYR A 166 -8.72 8.34 3.59
C TYR A 166 -8.91 6.84 3.83
N THR A 167 -9.85 6.45 4.70
CA THR A 167 -10.19 5.04 4.91
C THR A 167 -10.68 4.39 3.61
N TYR A 168 -11.55 5.07 2.86
CA TYR A 168 -12.02 4.57 1.57
C TYR A 168 -10.85 4.28 0.62
N PHE A 169 -9.88 5.17 0.49
CA PHE A 169 -8.70 4.97 -0.34
C PHE A 169 -7.83 3.79 0.10
N GLN A 170 -7.77 3.56 1.40
CA GLN A 170 -6.93 2.50 1.96
C GLN A 170 -7.51 1.10 1.76
N ILE A 171 -8.84 0.96 1.66
CA ILE A 171 -9.50 -0.36 1.54
C ILE A 171 -9.03 -1.14 0.30
N PRO A 172 -9.06 -0.57 -0.94
CA PRO A 172 -8.59 -1.27 -2.12
C PRO A 172 -7.13 -1.68 -2.01
N LEU A 173 -6.28 -0.78 -1.55
CA LEU A 173 -4.85 -1.03 -1.40
C LEU A 173 -4.57 -2.13 -0.36
N ALA A 174 -5.23 -2.05 0.80
CA ALA A 174 -5.13 -3.07 1.84
C ALA A 174 -5.55 -4.45 1.33
N LEU A 175 -6.66 -4.52 0.61
CA LEU A 175 -7.17 -5.78 0.08
C LEU A 175 -6.23 -6.39 -0.94
N LEU A 176 -5.69 -5.60 -1.87
CA LEU A 176 -4.73 -6.07 -2.88
C LEU A 176 -3.42 -6.56 -2.27
N LEU A 177 -2.95 -5.91 -1.20
CA LEU A 177 -1.72 -6.32 -0.51
C LEU A 177 -1.92 -7.55 0.37
N LEU A 178 -3.09 -7.68 1.01
CA LEU A 178 -3.36 -8.77 1.95
C LEU A 178 -3.88 -10.04 1.28
N TYR A 179 -4.62 -9.92 0.16
CA TYR A 179 -5.22 -11.07 -0.49
C TYR A 179 -4.22 -12.21 -0.78
N PRO A 180 -3.01 -11.95 -1.35
CA PRO A 180 -2.05 -13.02 -1.60
C PRO A 180 -1.57 -13.71 -0.31
N ALA A 181 -1.45 -12.98 0.80
CA ALA A 181 -1.06 -13.56 2.08
C ALA A 181 -2.14 -14.47 2.66
N PHE A 182 -3.42 -14.11 2.49
CA PHE A 182 -4.54 -14.95 2.88
C PHE A 182 -4.69 -16.18 1.97
N ASP A 183 -4.42 -16.02 0.67
CA ASP A 183 -4.49 -17.11 -0.29
C ASP A 183 -3.37 -18.14 -0.09
N ALA A 184 -2.23 -17.73 0.47
CA ALA A 184 -1.12 -18.61 0.83
C ALA A 184 -1.38 -19.50 2.06
N LEU A 185 -2.41 -19.24 2.86
CA LEU A 185 -2.79 -20.12 3.96
C LEU A 185 -3.37 -21.42 3.38
N GLN A 186 -2.82 -22.58 3.74
CA GLN A 186 -3.29 -23.86 3.26
C GLN A 186 -4.59 -24.28 3.95
N ASP A 187 -5.52 -24.87 3.19
CA ASP A 187 -6.83 -25.29 3.73
C ASP A 187 -6.73 -26.52 4.63
N GLU A 188 -5.61 -27.23 4.58
CA GLU A 188 -5.29 -28.39 5.43
C GLU A 188 -4.95 -27.98 6.87
N TRP A 189 -4.43 -26.79 7.09
CA TRP A 189 -3.99 -26.33 8.42
C TRP A 189 -5.13 -26.26 9.45
N PRO A 190 -6.30 -25.66 9.16
CA PRO A 190 -7.42 -25.68 10.09
C PRO A 190 -7.97 -27.11 10.31
N GLN A 191 -7.88 -28.00 9.31
CA GLN A 191 -8.30 -29.39 9.45
C GLN A 191 -7.35 -30.15 10.38
N ALA A 192 -6.04 -30.02 10.18
CA ALA A 192 -5.02 -30.60 11.06
C ALA A 192 -5.16 -30.10 12.50
N ALA A 193 -5.38 -28.80 12.70
CA ALA A 193 -5.62 -28.21 14.01
C ALA A 193 -6.87 -28.79 14.68
N ALA A 194 -7.96 -28.99 13.92
CA ALA A 194 -9.18 -29.60 14.44
C ALA A 194 -8.99 -31.07 14.85
N LEU A 195 -8.18 -31.84 14.10
CA LEU A 195 -7.82 -33.22 14.47
C LEU A 195 -7.04 -33.29 15.78
N LEU A 196 -6.27 -32.25 16.11
CA LEU A 196 -5.57 -32.10 17.39
C LEU A 196 -6.46 -31.51 18.49
N GLY A 197 -7.76 -31.32 18.26
CA GLY A 197 -8.71 -30.81 19.24
C GLY A 197 -8.72 -29.28 19.39
N ALA A 198 -8.03 -28.54 18.52
CA ALA A 198 -8.02 -27.10 18.57
C ALA A 198 -9.34 -26.49 18.05
N SER A 199 -9.86 -25.48 18.75
CA SER A 199 -10.99 -24.70 18.31
C SER A 199 -10.60 -23.77 17.14
N LYS A 200 -11.58 -23.28 16.36
CA LYS A 200 -11.34 -22.28 15.29
C LYS A 200 -10.61 -21.02 15.80
N GLY A 201 -10.96 -20.55 17.01
CA GLY A 201 -10.30 -19.42 17.63
C GLY A 201 -8.82 -19.69 17.95
N GLN A 202 -8.52 -20.88 18.49
CA GLN A 202 -7.14 -21.31 18.75
C GLN A 202 -6.31 -21.39 17.46
N TYR A 203 -6.88 -21.94 16.37
CA TYR A 203 -6.22 -21.95 15.07
C TYR A 203 -5.91 -20.51 14.59
N VAL A 204 -6.89 -19.60 14.67
CA VAL A 204 -6.69 -18.22 14.22
C VAL A 204 -5.60 -17.53 15.02
N TRP A 205 -5.61 -17.63 16.36
CA TRP A 205 -4.66 -16.95 17.22
C TRP A 205 -3.25 -17.53 17.18
N HIS A 206 -3.10 -18.86 17.07
CA HIS A 206 -1.80 -19.52 17.21
C HIS A 206 -1.17 -19.91 15.87
N VAL A 207 -1.95 -19.94 14.78
CA VAL A 207 -1.45 -20.33 13.45
C VAL A 207 -1.66 -19.21 12.43
N ALA A 208 -2.92 -18.87 12.15
CA ALA A 208 -3.22 -17.96 11.06
C ALA A 208 -2.67 -16.53 11.33
N LEU A 209 -2.91 -15.98 12.52
CA LEU A 209 -2.49 -14.62 12.87
C LEU A 209 -0.96 -14.46 12.87
N PRO A 210 -0.15 -15.33 13.50
CA PRO A 210 1.30 -15.24 13.42
C PRO A 210 1.83 -15.32 11.99
N VAL A 211 1.28 -16.18 11.15
CA VAL A 211 1.66 -16.30 9.73
C VAL A 211 1.31 -15.03 8.95
N LEU A 212 0.17 -14.41 9.23
CA LEU A 212 -0.27 -13.18 8.56
C LEU A 212 0.39 -11.91 9.12
N THR A 213 0.93 -11.95 10.34
CA THR A 213 1.49 -10.77 11.01
C THR A 213 2.51 -10.00 10.16
N PRO A 214 3.48 -10.62 9.48
CA PRO A 214 4.41 -9.88 8.63
C PRO A 214 3.71 -9.14 7.49
N ALA A 215 2.71 -9.77 6.86
CA ALA A 215 1.93 -9.16 5.79
C ALA A 215 1.04 -8.02 6.32
N LEU A 216 0.41 -8.19 7.49
CA LEU A 216 -0.40 -7.16 8.14
C LEU A 216 0.44 -5.94 8.52
N LEU A 217 1.61 -6.15 9.14
CA LEU A 217 2.51 -5.06 9.51
C LEU A 217 3.09 -4.35 8.29
N GLY A 218 3.54 -5.11 7.27
CA GLY A 218 4.02 -4.52 6.01
C GLY A 218 2.93 -3.71 5.31
N THR A 219 1.71 -4.24 5.25
CA THR A 219 0.57 -3.51 4.70
C THR A 219 0.26 -2.25 5.51
N LEU A 220 0.24 -2.32 6.86
CA LEU A 220 0.00 -1.15 7.71
C LEU A 220 1.00 -0.03 7.44
N ILE A 221 2.30 -0.37 7.32
CA ILE A 221 3.36 0.62 7.03
C ILE A 221 3.11 1.28 5.68
N ILE A 222 2.76 0.50 4.65
CA ILE A 222 2.47 1.01 3.31
C ILE A 222 1.24 1.91 3.33
N LEU A 223 0.16 1.49 3.99
CA LEU A 223 -1.06 2.27 4.13
C LEU A 223 -0.78 3.60 4.85
N PHE A 224 -0.04 3.55 5.96
CA PHE A 224 0.32 4.74 6.72
C PHE A 224 1.17 5.72 5.89
N ALA A 225 2.20 5.21 5.22
CA ALA A 225 3.04 6.03 4.33
C ALA A 225 2.21 6.64 3.19
N ASN A 226 1.30 5.86 2.59
CA ASN A 226 0.39 6.34 1.54
C ASN A 226 -0.55 7.44 2.07
N ALA A 227 -1.10 7.27 3.27
CA ALA A 227 -1.99 8.28 3.87
C ALA A 227 -1.26 9.57 4.23
N VAL A 228 -0.04 9.47 4.79
CA VAL A 228 0.79 10.67 5.10
C VAL A 228 1.22 11.39 3.83
N GLY A 229 1.53 10.63 2.76
CA GLY A 229 1.93 11.19 1.47
C GLY A 229 0.78 11.67 0.59
N ALA A 230 -0.48 11.41 0.97
CA ALA A 230 -1.64 11.83 0.20
C ALA A 230 -1.77 13.36 0.22
N TYR A 231 -1.70 13.95 -0.97
CA TYR A 231 -1.88 15.38 -1.20
C TYR A 231 -3.06 15.59 -2.15
N ALA A 232 -3.90 16.56 -1.85
CA ALA A 232 -5.07 16.91 -2.67
C ALA A 232 -6.07 15.77 -2.91
N SER A 233 -6.25 14.89 -1.94
CA SER A 233 -7.32 13.90 -1.92
C SER A 233 -8.54 14.39 -1.16
#